data_d249468fffcc4803facf857f08b3506d
#
_entry.id   d249468fffcc4803facf857f08b3506d
#
_cell.length_a   1.000
_cell.length_b   1.000
_cell.length_c   1.000
_cell.angle_alpha   90.00
_cell.angle_beta   90.00
_cell.angle_gamma   90.00
#
_symmetry.space_group_name_H-M   'P 1'
#
loop_
_entity.id
_entity.type
_entity.pdbx_description
1 polymer ?
#
loop_
_entity_poly.entity_id
_entity_poly.type
_entity_poly.pdbx_seq_one_letter_code
_entity_poly.pdbx_strand_id
1 'polypeptide(L)'
;MLVNNYISKDFIPPKSNQPVSHGLEIINEFGLTHIPLFEGLHFIGNLSKETLEEAGPDEKLLQLKDFADDFTISENSSLLDAIQKFNNNASNILPVLNTEKQYLGFLMMDDVISGLSTMPFILEPGAIMVIEVSQKQFSISEIAKIAESNNARIIGLFVTDYPEDKTQITIKLIAESIASVSETFERFGYTVVYKFFHDEKEDLYKDRFEQLMKYLDV
;
A
#
# COMPACT_ATOMS: atom_id res chain seq x y z
N MET A 1 -4.91 -11.41 -3.38
CA MET A 1 -6.12 -10.61 -3.07
C MET A 1 -6.55 -9.94 -4.36
N LEU A 2 -7.79 -10.16 -4.80
CA LEU A 2 -8.33 -9.64 -6.05
C LEU A 2 -9.22 -8.43 -5.77
N VAL A 3 -9.23 -7.47 -6.68
CA VAL A 3 -10.05 -6.25 -6.64
C VAL A 3 -11.53 -6.58 -6.44
N ASN A 4 -12.03 -7.65 -7.08
CA ASN A 4 -13.44 -8.05 -7.02
C ASN A 4 -14.00 -8.17 -5.59
N ASN A 5 -13.18 -8.50 -4.60
CA ASN A 5 -13.61 -8.65 -3.20
C ASN A 5 -13.77 -7.31 -2.46
N TYR A 6 -13.39 -6.20 -3.09
CA TYR A 6 -13.31 -4.87 -2.48
C TYR A 6 -14.06 -3.80 -3.28
N ILE A 7 -14.91 -4.22 -4.25
CA ILE A 7 -15.71 -3.30 -5.03
C ILE A 7 -16.79 -2.67 -4.16
N SER A 8 -16.75 -1.35 -4.03
CA SER A 8 -17.78 -0.57 -3.37
C SER A 8 -18.81 -0.04 -4.36
N LYS A 9 -20.01 0.25 -3.83
CA LYS A 9 -21.14 0.91 -4.51
C LYS A 9 -21.75 1.99 -3.62
N ASP A 10 -20.97 2.53 -2.69
CA ASP A 10 -21.45 3.43 -1.63
C ASP A 10 -21.96 4.75 -2.17
N PHE A 11 -21.59 5.14 -3.38
CA PHE A 11 -22.22 6.25 -4.07
C PHE A 11 -22.60 5.87 -5.52
N ILE A 12 -23.51 6.64 -6.09
CA ILE A 12 -23.90 6.52 -7.49
C ILE A 12 -23.16 7.60 -8.27
N PRO A 13 -22.35 7.25 -9.30
CA PRO A 13 -21.74 8.25 -10.16
C PRO A 13 -22.75 9.25 -10.71
N PRO A 14 -22.40 10.55 -10.79
CA PRO A 14 -23.31 11.54 -11.31
C PRO A 14 -23.63 11.28 -12.79
N LYS A 15 -24.85 11.62 -13.20
CA LYS A 15 -25.21 11.55 -14.60
C LYS A 15 -24.51 12.65 -15.38
N SER A 16 -24.07 12.37 -16.59
CA SER A 16 -23.31 13.30 -17.43
C SER A 16 -24.06 14.62 -17.75
N ASN A 17 -25.38 14.65 -17.64
CA ASN A 17 -26.17 15.87 -17.81
C ASN A 17 -26.37 16.71 -16.56
N GLN A 18 -25.87 16.26 -15.40
CA GLN A 18 -25.90 17.03 -14.16
C GLN A 18 -24.85 18.14 -14.18
N PRO A 19 -25.06 19.19 -13.37
CA PRO A 19 -24.12 20.32 -13.30
C PRO A 19 -22.83 19.95 -12.56
N VAL A 20 -21.77 20.68 -12.84
CA VAL A 20 -20.46 20.56 -12.19
C VAL A 20 -20.56 20.70 -10.66
N SER A 21 -21.43 21.63 -10.20
CA SER A 21 -21.68 21.81 -8.75
C SER A 21 -22.08 20.51 -8.05
N HIS A 22 -22.92 19.68 -8.70
CA HIS A 22 -23.30 18.37 -8.15
C HIS A 22 -22.13 17.38 -8.13
N GLY A 23 -21.24 17.40 -9.11
CA GLY A 23 -20.01 16.62 -9.11
C GLY A 23 -19.09 17.01 -7.94
N LEU A 24 -18.95 18.30 -7.69
CA LEU A 24 -18.17 18.82 -6.55
C LEU A 24 -18.79 18.49 -5.19
N GLU A 25 -20.14 18.47 -5.08
CA GLU A 25 -20.82 18.00 -3.87
C GLU A 25 -20.42 16.56 -3.55
N ILE A 26 -20.46 15.64 -4.54
CA ILE A 26 -20.07 14.24 -4.38
C ILE A 26 -18.59 14.13 -3.98
N ILE A 27 -17.70 14.85 -4.66
CA ILE A 27 -16.27 14.89 -4.33
C ILE A 27 -16.03 15.28 -2.89
N ASN A 28 -16.71 16.32 -2.42
CA ASN A 28 -16.52 16.84 -1.06
C ASN A 28 -17.18 15.94 -0.01
N GLU A 29 -18.33 15.33 -0.31
CA GLU A 29 -19.05 14.43 0.61
C GLU A 29 -18.26 13.15 0.87
N PHE A 30 -17.67 12.56 -0.17
CA PHE A 30 -16.92 11.30 -0.08
C PHE A 30 -15.40 11.47 -0.03
N GLY A 31 -14.89 12.71 -0.04
CA GLY A 31 -13.44 12.97 0.00
C GLY A 31 -12.70 12.46 -1.23
N LEU A 32 -13.34 12.49 -2.41
CA LEU A 32 -12.78 11.95 -3.64
C LEU A 32 -11.82 12.95 -4.30
N THR A 33 -10.86 12.41 -5.05
CA THR A 33 -10.02 13.18 -5.96
C THR A 33 -10.61 13.30 -7.36
N HIS A 34 -11.40 12.31 -7.76
CA HIS A 34 -12.01 12.19 -9.10
C HIS A 34 -13.43 11.65 -9.00
N ILE A 35 -14.23 11.92 -10.04
CA ILE A 35 -15.51 11.26 -10.25
C ILE A 35 -15.52 10.60 -11.63
N PRO A 36 -16.07 9.37 -11.76
CA PRO A 36 -16.21 8.72 -13.06
C PRO A 36 -17.35 9.37 -13.87
N LEU A 37 -17.07 9.61 -15.14
CA LEU A 37 -18.00 10.16 -16.12
C LEU A 37 -18.50 9.07 -17.06
N PHE A 38 -19.81 9.01 -17.26
CA PHE A 38 -20.46 8.04 -18.14
C PHE A 38 -21.38 8.74 -19.15
N GLU A 39 -21.43 8.22 -20.37
CA GLU A 39 -22.48 8.52 -21.33
C GLU A 39 -23.39 7.28 -21.47
N GLY A 40 -24.56 7.33 -20.85
CA GLY A 40 -25.40 6.14 -20.67
C GLY A 40 -24.72 5.10 -19.76
N LEU A 41 -24.39 3.94 -20.33
CA LEU A 41 -23.63 2.88 -19.64
C LEU A 41 -22.13 2.84 -20.03
N HIS A 42 -21.73 3.71 -20.94
CA HIS A 42 -20.37 3.76 -21.46
C HIS A 42 -19.51 4.65 -20.57
N PHE A 43 -18.41 4.10 -20.04
CA PHE A 43 -17.42 4.86 -19.30
C PHE A 43 -16.63 5.75 -20.27
N ILE A 44 -16.52 7.03 -19.98
CA ILE A 44 -15.78 8.03 -20.77
C ILE A 44 -14.40 8.26 -20.16
N GLY A 45 -14.34 8.46 -18.86
CA GLY A 45 -13.11 8.79 -18.13
C GLY A 45 -13.44 9.27 -16.71
N ASN A 46 -12.45 9.83 -16.04
CA ASN A 46 -12.56 10.38 -14.70
C ASN A 46 -12.31 11.89 -14.73
N LEU A 47 -13.19 12.67 -14.16
CA LEU A 47 -13.00 14.11 -14.00
C LEU A 47 -12.35 14.38 -12.65
N SER A 48 -11.21 15.06 -12.66
CA SER A 48 -10.50 15.44 -11.44
C SER A 48 -11.23 16.56 -10.69
N LYS A 49 -10.98 16.67 -9.40
CA LYS A 49 -11.48 17.78 -8.58
C LYS A 49 -11.04 19.13 -9.15
N GLU A 50 -9.80 19.26 -9.57
CA GLU A 50 -9.22 20.46 -10.16
C GLU A 50 -9.99 20.86 -11.44
N THR A 51 -10.24 19.90 -12.33
CA THR A 51 -11.03 20.14 -13.57
C THR A 51 -12.42 20.69 -13.25
N LEU A 52 -13.06 20.15 -12.21
CA LEU A 52 -14.40 20.60 -11.81
C LEU A 52 -14.38 21.98 -11.14
N GLU A 53 -13.34 22.29 -10.36
CA GLU A 53 -13.17 23.58 -9.71
C GLU A 53 -12.86 24.72 -10.69
N GLU A 54 -12.21 24.40 -11.82
CA GLU A 54 -11.92 25.38 -12.89
C GLU A 54 -13.12 25.64 -13.81
N ALA A 55 -14.11 24.73 -13.84
CA ALA A 55 -15.29 24.84 -14.68
C ALA A 55 -16.40 25.67 -14.03
N GLY A 56 -17.33 26.15 -14.87
CA GLY A 56 -18.51 26.87 -14.38
C GLY A 56 -19.46 25.93 -13.59
N PRO A 57 -19.98 26.36 -12.42
CA PRO A 57 -20.79 25.48 -11.56
C PRO A 57 -22.07 24.95 -12.22
N ASP A 58 -22.62 25.65 -13.20
CA ASP A 58 -23.82 25.29 -13.94
C ASP A 58 -23.52 24.54 -15.25
N GLU A 59 -22.24 24.41 -15.63
CA GLU A 59 -21.83 23.61 -16.78
C GLU A 59 -22.21 22.13 -16.56
N LYS A 60 -22.54 21.43 -17.65
CA LYS A 60 -22.81 19.99 -17.54
C LYS A 60 -21.52 19.19 -17.54
N LEU A 61 -21.45 18.16 -16.71
CA LEU A 61 -20.29 17.26 -16.63
C LEU A 61 -19.85 16.72 -18.00
N LEU A 62 -20.79 16.42 -18.90
CA LEU A 62 -20.49 15.93 -20.24
C LEU A 62 -19.68 16.93 -21.09
N GLN A 63 -19.78 18.24 -20.82
CA GLN A 63 -19.02 19.26 -21.55
C GLN A 63 -17.53 19.18 -21.24
N LEU A 64 -17.18 18.57 -20.12
CA LEU A 64 -15.78 18.38 -19.66
C LEU A 64 -15.18 17.05 -20.13
N LYS A 65 -15.86 16.28 -20.99
CA LYS A 65 -15.38 14.95 -21.41
C LYS A 65 -13.98 14.92 -22.03
N ASP A 66 -13.58 16.00 -22.69
CA ASP A 66 -12.26 16.10 -23.34
C ASP A 66 -11.11 16.33 -22.31
N PHE A 67 -11.46 16.61 -21.04
CA PHE A 67 -10.55 16.75 -19.92
C PHE A 67 -10.57 15.51 -19.00
N ALA A 68 -11.35 14.49 -19.33
CA ALA A 68 -11.48 13.29 -18.52
C ALA A 68 -10.29 12.35 -18.72
N ASP A 69 -9.68 11.90 -17.63
CA ASP A 69 -8.58 10.95 -17.64
C ASP A 69 -9.07 9.51 -17.83
N ASP A 70 -8.48 8.78 -18.77
CA ASP A 70 -8.86 7.39 -19.06
C ASP A 70 -8.05 6.41 -18.18
N PHE A 71 -8.55 6.15 -16.98
CA PHE A 71 -7.99 5.10 -16.13
C PHE A 71 -9.11 4.30 -15.43
N THR A 72 -8.93 2.99 -15.39
CA THR A 72 -9.82 2.02 -14.74
C THR A 72 -9.01 0.84 -14.21
N ILE A 73 -9.65 -0.03 -13.46
CA ILE A 73 -9.04 -1.30 -13.04
C ILE A 73 -9.96 -2.47 -13.36
N SER A 74 -9.39 -3.63 -13.71
CA SER A 74 -10.16 -4.85 -13.90
C SER A 74 -10.53 -5.48 -12.56
N GLU A 75 -11.71 -6.08 -12.46
CA GLU A 75 -12.14 -6.90 -11.31
C GLU A 75 -11.18 -8.02 -10.97
N ASN A 76 -10.43 -8.52 -11.97
CA ASN A 76 -9.46 -9.61 -11.83
C ASN A 76 -8.03 -9.14 -11.48
N SER A 77 -7.81 -7.84 -11.36
CA SER A 77 -6.50 -7.28 -10.94
C SER A 77 -6.22 -7.57 -9.47
N SER A 78 -4.95 -7.53 -9.10
CA SER A 78 -4.53 -7.60 -7.70
C SER A 78 -4.67 -6.25 -6.99
N LEU A 79 -4.72 -6.25 -5.65
CA LEU A 79 -4.67 -5.00 -4.89
C LEU A 79 -3.34 -4.26 -5.05
N LEU A 80 -2.24 -4.96 -5.35
CA LEU A 80 -0.96 -4.32 -5.64
C LEU A 80 -0.98 -3.54 -6.95
N ASP A 81 -1.66 -4.07 -7.99
CA ASP A 81 -1.89 -3.33 -9.24
C ASP A 81 -2.75 -2.08 -8.99
N ALA A 82 -3.71 -2.16 -8.06
CA ALA A 82 -4.53 -1.01 -7.67
C ALA A 82 -3.67 0.10 -7.06
N ILE A 83 -2.74 -0.21 -6.15
CA ILE A 83 -1.83 0.77 -5.54
C ILE A 83 -1.04 1.51 -6.61
N GLN A 84 -0.50 0.78 -7.59
CA GLN A 84 0.25 1.39 -8.68
C GLN A 84 -0.64 2.34 -9.51
N LYS A 85 -1.89 1.94 -9.78
CA LYS A 85 -2.84 2.77 -10.53
C LYS A 85 -3.26 4.03 -9.76
N PHE A 86 -3.50 3.93 -8.46
CA PHE A 86 -3.76 5.09 -7.61
C PHE A 86 -2.61 6.10 -7.67
N ASN A 87 -1.37 5.61 -7.51
CA ASN A 87 -0.18 6.45 -7.55
C ASN A 87 0.02 7.12 -8.91
N ASN A 88 -0.12 6.36 -10.00
CA ASN A 88 0.12 6.86 -11.36
C ASN A 88 -0.89 7.94 -11.78
N ASN A 89 -2.10 7.91 -11.23
CA ASN A 89 -3.17 8.84 -11.59
C ASN A 89 -3.46 9.87 -10.48
N ALA A 90 -2.66 9.91 -9.42
CA ALA A 90 -2.89 10.76 -8.25
C ALA A 90 -4.34 10.66 -7.73
N SER A 91 -4.93 9.48 -7.82
CA SER A 91 -6.34 9.22 -7.53
C SER A 91 -6.50 8.39 -6.26
N ASN A 92 -7.58 8.62 -5.51
CA ASN A 92 -7.98 7.75 -4.39
C ASN A 92 -9.19 6.87 -4.74
N ILE A 93 -9.65 6.92 -6.00
CA ILE A 93 -10.76 6.13 -6.53
C ILE A 93 -10.41 5.55 -7.90
N LEU A 94 -10.76 4.28 -8.14
CA LEU A 94 -10.62 3.62 -9.44
C LEU A 94 -11.96 3.01 -9.86
N PRO A 95 -12.53 3.39 -11.00
CA PRO A 95 -13.67 2.66 -11.56
C PRO A 95 -13.27 1.23 -11.91
N VAL A 96 -14.10 0.26 -11.49
CA VAL A 96 -13.85 -1.17 -11.75
C VAL A 96 -14.71 -1.63 -12.90
N LEU A 97 -14.07 -2.21 -13.91
CA LEU A 97 -14.74 -2.77 -15.07
C LEU A 97 -14.54 -4.29 -15.11
N ASN A 98 -15.57 -4.99 -15.64
CA ASN A 98 -15.44 -6.41 -15.98
C ASN A 98 -14.72 -6.61 -17.33
N THR A 99 -14.60 -7.88 -17.75
CA THR A 99 -13.98 -8.26 -19.03
C THR A 99 -14.74 -7.74 -20.26
N GLU A 100 -16.03 -7.43 -20.11
CA GLU A 100 -16.89 -6.87 -21.15
C GLU A 100 -16.93 -5.32 -21.13
N LYS A 101 -16.04 -4.69 -20.33
CA LYS A 101 -15.96 -3.24 -20.10
C LYS A 101 -17.22 -2.63 -19.46
N GLN A 102 -18.01 -3.45 -18.77
CA GLN A 102 -19.15 -2.97 -18.00
C GLN A 102 -18.68 -2.49 -16.63
N TYR A 103 -19.24 -1.38 -16.18
CA TYR A 103 -18.96 -0.84 -14.86
C TYR A 103 -19.59 -1.69 -13.76
N LEU A 104 -18.77 -2.10 -12.80
CA LEU A 104 -19.17 -2.92 -11.65
C LEU A 104 -19.35 -2.11 -10.35
N GLY A 105 -18.64 -1.02 -10.24
CA GLY A 105 -18.52 -0.19 -9.06
C GLY A 105 -17.15 0.48 -9.04
N PHE A 106 -16.69 0.87 -7.88
CA PHE A 106 -15.38 1.51 -7.73
C PHE A 106 -14.59 0.86 -6.60
N LEU A 107 -13.28 1.06 -6.65
CA LEU A 107 -12.34 0.68 -5.61
C LEU A 107 -11.81 1.95 -4.97
N MET A 108 -11.93 2.07 -3.66
CA MET A 108 -11.35 3.16 -2.88
C MET A 108 -9.95 2.78 -2.39
N MET A 109 -9.06 3.76 -2.25
CA MET A 109 -7.73 3.53 -1.69
C MET A 109 -7.82 2.98 -0.26
N ASP A 110 -8.76 3.46 0.54
CA ASP A 110 -8.98 3.00 1.91
C ASP A 110 -9.38 1.53 1.99
N ASP A 111 -10.18 1.03 1.02
CA ASP A 111 -10.54 -0.39 0.94
C ASP A 111 -9.31 -1.25 0.63
N VAL A 112 -8.42 -0.76 -0.22
CA VAL A 112 -7.16 -1.45 -0.54
C VAL A 112 -6.24 -1.49 0.68
N ILE A 113 -6.08 -0.38 1.39
CA ILE A 113 -5.29 -0.32 2.63
C ILE A 113 -5.89 -1.27 3.68
N SER A 114 -7.20 -1.25 3.84
CA SER A 114 -7.92 -2.14 4.75
C SER A 114 -7.69 -3.62 4.38
N GLY A 115 -7.80 -3.95 3.09
CA GLY A 115 -7.51 -5.30 2.60
C GLY A 115 -6.08 -5.74 2.88
N LEU A 116 -5.09 -4.89 2.60
CA LEU A 116 -3.69 -5.18 2.86
C LEU A 116 -3.38 -5.33 4.35
N SER A 117 -4.04 -4.54 5.20
CA SER A 117 -3.86 -4.58 6.66
C SER A 117 -4.20 -5.94 7.28
N THR A 118 -5.00 -6.77 6.59
CA THR A 118 -5.35 -8.13 7.03
C THR A 118 -4.30 -9.19 6.68
N MET A 119 -3.25 -8.83 5.95
CA MET A 119 -2.19 -9.79 5.58
C MET A 119 -1.36 -10.22 6.79
N PRO A 120 -0.98 -11.52 6.88
CA PRO A 120 -0.08 -12.01 7.93
C PRO A 120 1.19 -11.18 8.06
N PHE A 121 1.77 -10.72 6.93
CA PHE A 121 2.93 -9.83 6.93
C PHE A 121 2.72 -8.56 7.77
N ILE A 122 1.50 -8.02 7.79
CA ILE A 122 1.14 -6.82 8.58
C ILE A 122 0.77 -7.21 10.01
N LEU A 123 -0.11 -8.22 10.16
CA LEU A 123 -0.75 -8.55 11.44
C LEU A 123 0.15 -9.34 12.40
N GLU A 124 0.94 -10.30 11.88
CA GLU A 124 1.73 -11.14 12.78
C GLU A 124 2.85 -10.31 13.43
N PRO A 125 3.06 -10.43 14.76
CA PRO A 125 4.19 -9.80 15.41
C PRO A 125 5.50 -10.39 14.88
N GLY A 126 6.55 -9.58 14.82
CA GLY A 126 7.86 -10.00 14.35
C GLY A 126 8.83 -8.83 14.24
N ALA A 127 10.10 -9.15 14.10
CA ALA A 127 11.14 -8.16 13.86
C ALA A 127 11.15 -7.73 12.39
N ILE A 128 11.41 -6.46 12.15
CA ILE A 128 11.69 -5.91 10.83
C ILE A 128 13.19 -5.66 10.74
N MET A 129 13.82 -6.19 9.72
CA MET A 129 15.24 -5.99 9.42
C MET A 129 15.37 -5.45 7.99
N VAL A 130 16.20 -4.42 7.83
CA VAL A 130 16.57 -3.88 6.53
C VAL A 130 18.02 -4.24 6.27
N ILE A 131 18.25 -4.95 5.18
CA ILE A 131 19.58 -5.39 4.76
C ILE A 131 19.91 -4.86 3.38
N GLU A 132 21.19 -4.64 3.11
CA GLU A 132 21.71 -4.28 1.80
C GLU A 132 22.77 -5.26 1.32
N VAL A 133 22.81 -5.51 0.02
CA VAL A 133 23.85 -6.30 -0.64
C VAL A 133 24.03 -5.76 -2.06
N SER A 134 25.21 -6.02 -2.68
CA SER A 134 25.38 -5.65 -4.09
C SER A 134 24.35 -6.36 -4.97
N GLN A 135 23.85 -5.67 -6.02
CA GLN A 135 22.86 -6.24 -6.94
C GLN A 135 23.28 -7.59 -7.52
N LYS A 136 24.60 -7.79 -7.75
CA LYS A 136 25.15 -9.03 -8.28
C LYS A 136 25.09 -10.20 -7.31
N GLN A 137 25.08 -9.93 -6.00
CA GLN A 137 25.05 -10.93 -4.95
C GLN A 137 23.66 -11.15 -4.37
N PHE A 138 22.67 -10.33 -4.80
CA PHE A 138 21.30 -10.47 -4.32
C PHE A 138 20.72 -11.86 -4.64
N SER A 139 20.33 -12.57 -3.58
CA SER A 139 19.76 -13.90 -3.69
C SER A 139 18.72 -14.16 -2.59
N ILE A 140 17.46 -14.29 -2.99
CA ILE A 140 16.36 -14.62 -2.06
C ILE A 140 16.60 -15.99 -1.39
N SER A 141 17.15 -16.96 -2.11
CA SER A 141 17.45 -18.28 -1.56
C SER A 141 18.55 -18.24 -0.50
N GLU A 142 19.55 -17.36 -0.65
CA GLU A 142 20.58 -17.18 0.38
C GLU A 142 20.01 -16.51 1.62
N ILE A 143 19.18 -15.48 1.44
CA ILE A 143 18.47 -14.79 2.53
C ILE A 143 17.62 -15.78 3.32
N ALA A 144 16.84 -16.63 2.62
CA ALA A 144 16.02 -17.66 3.25
C ALA A 144 16.88 -18.66 4.03
N LYS A 145 17.99 -19.13 3.45
CA LYS A 145 18.91 -20.05 4.10
C LYS A 145 19.56 -19.47 5.35
N ILE A 146 19.93 -18.20 5.31
CA ILE A 146 20.47 -17.48 6.49
C ILE A 146 19.43 -17.44 7.61
N ALA A 147 18.18 -17.04 7.29
CA ALA A 147 17.12 -17.02 8.27
C ALA A 147 16.85 -18.40 8.88
N GLU A 148 16.66 -19.42 8.03
CA GLU A 148 16.37 -20.78 8.47
C GLU A 148 17.50 -21.40 9.30
N SER A 149 18.78 -21.12 8.98
CA SER A 149 19.93 -21.61 9.74
C SER A 149 20.03 -21.03 11.15
N ASN A 150 19.32 -19.92 11.39
CA ASN A 150 19.18 -19.29 12.72
C ASN A 150 17.80 -19.57 13.37
N ASN A 151 17.09 -20.61 12.91
CA ASN A 151 15.73 -20.93 13.37
C ASN A 151 14.75 -19.74 13.24
N ALA A 152 14.99 -18.84 12.29
CA ALA A 152 14.11 -17.72 11.99
C ALA A 152 13.12 -18.08 10.89
N ARG A 153 11.87 -17.66 11.06
CA ARG A 153 10.81 -17.81 10.06
C ARG A 153 10.56 -16.45 9.37
N ILE A 154 10.74 -16.41 8.07
CA ILE A 154 10.40 -15.23 7.25
C ILE A 154 8.88 -15.18 7.09
N ILE A 155 8.27 -14.04 7.46
CA ILE A 155 6.84 -13.76 7.23
C ILE A 155 6.66 -13.05 5.89
N GLY A 156 7.62 -12.20 5.52
CA GLY A 156 7.62 -11.50 4.23
C GLY A 156 8.96 -10.86 3.92
N LEU A 157 9.18 -10.65 2.64
CA LEU A 157 10.39 -10.04 2.08
C LEU A 157 9.99 -9.15 0.91
N PHE A 158 10.53 -7.91 0.90
CA PHE A 158 10.35 -6.97 -0.19
C PHE A 158 11.68 -6.34 -0.55
N VAL A 159 11.92 -6.15 -1.85
CA VAL A 159 12.94 -5.19 -2.28
C VAL A 159 12.34 -3.81 -2.10
N THR A 160 12.97 -3.00 -1.27
CA THR A 160 12.44 -1.68 -0.88
C THR A 160 13.15 -0.52 -1.54
N ASP A 161 14.38 -0.71 -2.01
CA ASP A 161 15.15 0.33 -2.72
C ASP A 161 16.31 -0.28 -3.52
N TYR A 162 16.86 0.52 -4.42
CA TYR A 162 18.05 0.22 -5.22
C TYR A 162 19.09 1.36 -5.10
N PRO A 163 19.70 1.57 -3.91
CA PRO A 163 20.70 2.61 -3.75
C PRO A 163 21.98 2.26 -4.51
N GLU A 164 22.34 3.07 -5.50
CA GLU A 164 23.53 2.87 -6.35
C GLU A 164 23.58 1.45 -6.97
N ASP A 165 24.65 0.70 -6.71
CA ASP A 165 24.84 -0.69 -7.18
C ASP A 165 24.34 -1.75 -6.20
N LYS A 166 23.53 -1.36 -5.21
CA LYS A 166 23.00 -2.25 -4.16
C LYS A 166 21.52 -2.54 -4.35
N THR A 167 21.08 -3.60 -3.69
CA THR A 167 19.66 -3.90 -3.47
C THR A 167 19.41 -3.80 -1.96
N GLN A 168 18.42 -2.99 -1.58
CA GLN A 168 17.94 -2.90 -0.22
C GLN A 168 16.69 -3.78 -0.04
N ILE A 169 16.69 -4.61 0.98
CA ILE A 169 15.64 -5.58 1.23
C ILE A 169 15.10 -5.39 2.65
N THR A 170 13.80 -5.23 2.77
CA THR A 170 13.09 -5.28 4.04
C THR A 170 12.54 -6.67 4.27
N ILE A 171 12.88 -7.26 5.40
CA ILE A 171 12.46 -8.59 5.80
C ILE A 171 11.70 -8.48 7.11
N LYS A 172 10.54 -9.11 7.19
CA LYS A 172 9.84 -9.35 8.46
C LYS A 172 10.02 -10.81 8.84
N LEU A 173 10.51 -11.04 10.05
CA LEU A 173 10.83 -12.40 10.52
C LEU A 173 10.52 -12.59 12.00
N ILE A 174 10.29 -13.83 12.38
CA ILE A 174 10.17 -14.28 13.77
C ILE A 174 11.40 -15.11 14.07
N ALA A 175 12.15 -14.76 15.12
CA ALA A 175 13.32 -15.48 15.59
C ALA A 175 13.46 -15.36 17.12
N GLU A 176 14.12 -16.33 17.72
CA GLU A 176 14.46 -16.28 19.16
C GLU A 176 15.53 -15.22 19.45
N SER A 177 16.45 -15.01 18.51
CA SER A 177 17.54 -14.03 18.61
C SER A 177 17.74 -13.28 17.29
N ILE A 178 17.28 -12.05 17.24
CA ILE A 178 17.49 -11.14 16.11
C ILE A 178 18.98 -10.78 15.96
N ALA A 179 19.72 -10.71 17.06
CA ALA A 179 21.14 -10.47 17.05
C ALA A 179 21.91 -11.55 16.27
N SER A 180 21.62 -12.82 16.54
CA SER A 180 22.23 -13.96 15.85
C SER A 180 21.95 -13.95 14.33
N VAL A 181 20.70 -13.65 13.95
CA VAL A 181 20.30 -13.50 12.54
C VAL A 181 21.10 -12.38 11.88
N SER A 182 21.18 -11.21 12.54
CA SER A 182 21.92 -10.05 12.05
C SER A 182 23.41 -10.35 11.83
N GLU A 183 24.08 -10.93 12.84
CA GLU A 183 25.50 -11.30 12.74
C GLU A 183 25.74 -12.32 11.60
N THR A 184 24.78 -13.21 11.34
CA THR A 184 24.91 -14.15 10.25
C THR A 184 24.76 -13.46 8.91
N PHE A 185 23.83 -12.52 8.74
CA PHE A 185 23.74 -11.69 7.53
C PHE A 185 25.05 -10.95 7.26
N GLU A 186 25.64 -10.32 8.29
CA GLU A 186 26.91 -9.61 8.16
C GLU A 186 28.07 -10.54 7.74
N ARG A 187 28.12 -11.76 8.29
CA ARG A 187 29.13 -12.77 7.87
C ARG A 187 28.99 -13.22 6.43
N PHE A 188 27.76 -13.17 5.87
CA PHE A 188 27.50 -13.49 4.47
C PHE A 188 27.64 -12.28 3.54
N GLY A 189 28.16 -11.14 4.06
CA GLY A 189 28.44 -9.95 3.25
C GLY A 189 27.26 -9.01 3.04
N TYR A 190 26.16 -9.20 3.77
CA TYR A 190 25.08 -8.25 3.83
C TYR A 190 25.40 -7.14 4.84
N THR A 191 25.03 -5.91 4.52
CA THR A 191 25.04 -4.81 5.49
C THR A 191 23.68 -4.74 6.17
N VAL A 192 23.61 -4.84 7.49
CA VAL A 192 22.36 -4.63 8.22
C VAL A 192 22.22 -3.13 8.49
N VAL A 193 21.29 -2.50 7.77
CA VAL A 193 21.06 -1.04 7.81
C VAL A 193 20.20 -0.67 9.00
N TYR A 194 19.18 -1.48 9.27
CA TYR A 194 18.18 -1.20 10.29
C TYR A 194 17.62 -2.48 10.91
N LYS A 195 17.35 -2.43 12.21
CA LYS A 195 16.67 -3.48 12.97
C LYS A 195 15.59 -2.83 13.84
N PHE A 196 14.34 -3.24 13.62
CA PHE A 196 13.24 -2.87 14.49
C PHE A 196 12.60 -4.14 15.03
N PHE A 197 12.62 -4.29 16.32
CA PHE A 197 11.93 -5.37 17.02
C PHE A 197 11.37 -4.84 18.33
N HIS A 198 10.17 -5.29 18.63
CA HIS A 198 9.58 -5.05 19.93
C HIS A 198 9.92 -6.26 20.77
N ASP A 199 10.92 -6.16 21.63
CA ASP A 199 11.28 -7.22 22.55
C ASP A 199 10.66 -6.90 23.92
N GLU A 200 9.47 -7.44 24.15
CA GLU A 200 8.78 -7.31 25.44
C GLU A 200 9.69 -7.77 26.62
N LYS A 201 10.65 -8.67 26.35
CA LYS A 201 11.63 -9.09 27.36
C LYS A 201 12.68 -8.03 27.61
N GLU A 202 13.14 -7.33 26.56
CA GLU A 202 14.13 -6.27 26.71
C GLU A 202 13.52 -5.07 27.45
N ASP A 203 12.27 -4.72 27.16
CA ASP A 203 11.52 -3.69 27.89
C ASP A 203 11.31 -4.11 29.37
N LEU A 204 10.95 -5.37 29.61
CA LEU A 204 10.84 -5.91 30.95
C LEU A 204 12.17 -5.93 31.71
N TYR A 205 13.29 -6.21 31.02
CA TYR A 205 14.63 -6.17 31.63
C TYR A 205 15.07 -4.73 31.88
N LYS A 206 14.77 -3.77 31.01
CA LYS A 206 15.02 -2.35 31.24
C LYS A 206 14.24 -1.84 32.45
N ASP A 207 12.94 -2.14 32.52
CA ASP A 207 12.10 -1.76 33.65
C ASP A 207 12.62 -2.37 34.99
N ARG A 208 12.99 -3.65 34.97
CA ARG A 208 13.56 -4.30 36.16
C ARG A 208 14.93 -3.74 36.54
N PHE A 209 15.75 -3.41 35.54
CA PHE A 209 17.06 -2.78 35.77
C PHE A 209 16.90 -1.38 36.35
N GLU A 210 15.97 -0.57 35.81
CA GLU A 210 15.66 0.76 36.38
C GLU A 210 15.11 0.68 37.81
N GLN A 211 14.25 -0.31 38.08
CA GLN A 211 13.78 -0.57 39.43
C GLN A 211 14.92 -0.96 40.37
N LEU A 212 15.83 -1.83 39.91
CA LEU A 212 16.99 -2.23 40.68
C LEU A 212 17.92 -1.03 40.98
N MET A 213 18.19 -0.18 39.99
CA MET A 213 19.02 1.02 40.17
C MET A 213 18.37 2.00 41.14
N LYS A 214 17.04 2.18 41.10
CA LYS A 214 16.33 2.98 42.13
C LYS A 214 16.43 2.40 43.55
N TYR A 215 16.57 1.09 43.67
CA TYR A 215 16.80 0.45 44.99
C TYR A 215 18.25 0.57 45.46
N LEU A 216 19.21 0.73 44.53
CA LEU A 216 20.64 0.84 44.84
C LEU A 216 21.12 2.28 45.07
N ASP A 217 20.36 3.27 44.63
CA ASP A 217 20.63 4.71 44.82
C ASP A 217 20.03 5.26 46.14
N VAL A 218 19.76 4.40 47.14
CA VAL A 218 19.33 4.80 48.47
C VAL A 218 20.48 4.75 49.44
#